data_40d45eef8a764712e06b97805ccd9899
#
_entry.id   40d45eef8a764712e06b97805ccd9899
#
_cell.length_a   1.000
_cell.length_b   1.000
_cell.length_c   1.000
_cell.angle_alpha   90.00
_cell.angle_beta   90.00
_cell.angle_gamma   90.00
#
_symmetry.space_group_name_H-M   'P 1'
#
loop_
_entity.id
_entity.type
_entity.pdbx_description
1 polymer ?
#
loop_
_entity_poly.entity_id
_entity_poly.type
_entity_poly.pdbx_seq_one_letter_code
_entity_poly.pdbx_strand_id
1 'polypeptide(L)'
;MINLTPLCKPLMHAIYAREQRLRGDVEGSQRATLRRLLRQGARTAWGRARGIDGSESYAAFAARVPAAGYEAFRPEVERMLRGERDVLWPGRCDRYAQSSGTSGGKSKYIPLTPQSLQGCHYAGAAYAFASYLHHHPDSRVFGGCNFILGGSYANEIAGLRPGVKVGDLSASLIDRINPLVNIFRIPSKQVALMEDWRQKLPRLVEASLRADVRSISGVPSWFLTVLREVPVSYTHLTLP
;
A
#
# COMPACT_ATOMS: atom_id res chain seq x y z
N MET A 1 23.43 12.68 -5.71
CA MET A 1 23.04 11.24 -5.78
C MET A 1 23.22 10.75 -7.21
N ILE A 2 23.62 9.48 -7.38
CA ILE A 2 23.79 8.88 -8.73
C ILE A 2 22.41 8.71 -9.37
N ASN A 3 22.28 9.10 -10.64
CA ASN A 3 21.05 8.89 -11.39
C ASN A 3 20.91 7.43 -11.83
N LEU A 4 20.03 6.68 -11.19
CA LEU A 4 19.76 5.27 -11.51
C LEU A 4 18.66 5.08 -12.56
N THR A 5 18.05 6.16 -13.07
CA THR A 5 16.99 6.05 -14.06
C THR A 5 17.39 5.24 -15.29
N PRO A 6 18.59 5.41 -15.87
CA PRO A 6 19.01 4.58 -17.02
C PRO A 6 19.07 3.09 -16.68
N LEU A 7 19.54 2.75 -15.48
CA LEU A 7 19.63 1.36 -15.02
C LEU A 7 18.24 0.73 -14.79
N CYS A 8 17.27 1.52 -14.35
CA CYS A 8 15.91 1.04 -14.08
C CYS A 8 15.05 0.96 -15.35
N LYS A 9 15.36 1.69 -16.42
CA LYS A 9 14.56 1.75 -17.65
C LYS A 9 14.21 0.38 -18.24
N PRO A 10 15.13 -0.59 -18.41
CA PRO A 10 14.78 -1.89 -18.98
C PRO A 10 13.70 -2.62 -18.18
N LEU A 11 13.81 -2.57 -16.84
CA LEU A 11 12.80 -3.14 -15.94
C LEU A 11 11.46 -2.43 -16.09
N MET A 12 11.46 -1.09 -16.13
CA MET A 12 10.23 -0.30 -16.29
C MET A 12 9.56 -0.56 -17.64
N HIS A 13 10.33 -0.70 -18.72
CA HIS A 13 9.80 -1.09 -20.03
C HIS A 13 9.16 -2.49 -19.99
N ALA A 14 9.77 -3.45 -19.33
CA ALA A 14 9.20 -4.79 -19.19
C ALA A 14 7.88 -4.77 -18.39
N ILE A 15 7.81 -3.97 -17.32
CA ILE A 15 6.59 -3.76 -16.52
C ILE A 15 5.50 -3.11 -17.37
N TYR A 16 5.83 -2.05 -18.12
CA TYR A 16 4.88 -1.38 -19.02
C TYR A 16 4.35 -2.33 -20.10
N ALA A 17 5.22 -3.07 -20.76
CA ALA A 17 4.83 -4.05 -21.76
C ALA A 17 3.91 -5.16 -21.19
N ARG A 18 4.15 -5.56 -19.94
CA ARG A 18 3.25 -6.49 -19.23
C ARG A 18 1.88 -5.86 -18.99
N GLU A 19 1.83 -4.60 -18.56
CA GLU A 19 0.57 -3.88 -18.36
C GLU A 19 -0.23 -3.77 -19.66
N GLN A 20 0.44 -3.44 -20.77
CA GLN A 20 -0.21 -3.36 -22.09
C GLN A 20 -0.82 -4.71 -22.50
N ARG A 21 -0.13 -5.82 -22.24
CA ARG A 21 -0.69 -7.16 -22.50
C ARG A 21 -1.94 -7.44 -21.65
N LEU A 22 -1.96 -7.05 -20.38
CA LEU A 22 -3.13 -7.18 -19.52
C LEU A 22 -4.32 -6.35 -20.02
N ARG A 23 -4.04 -5.15 -20.54
CA ARG A 23 -5.05 -4.27 -21.13
C ARG A 23 -5.56 -4.78 -22.48
N GLY A 24 -4.72 -5.48 -23.25
CA GLY A 24 -5.10 -6.08 -24.54
C GLY A 24 -6.04 -7.27 -24.40
N ASP A 25 -6.04 -7.95 -23.24
CA ASP A 25 -6.95 -9.05 -22.92
C ASP A 25 -7.51 -8.87 -21.51
N VAL A 26 -8.44 -7.93 -21.37
CA VAL A 26 -9.04 -7.57 -20.07
C VAL A 26 -9.83 -8.76 -19.52
N GLU A 27 -10.64 -9.40 -20.34
CA GLU A 27 -11.48 -10.52 -19.89
C GLU A 27 -10.65 -11.72 -19.45
N GLY A 28 -9.66 -12.13 -20.24
CA GLY A 28 -8.75 -13.21 -19.89
C GLY A 28 -7.94 -12.90 -18.63
N SER A 29 -7.49 -11.66 -18.48
CA SER A 29 -6.75 -11.18 -17.29
C SER A 29 -7.61 -11.22 -16.03
N GLN A 30 -8.88 -10.78 -16.11
CA GLN A 30 -9.84 -10.85 -15.00
C GLN A 30 -10.16 -12.30 -14.63
N ARG A 31 -10.42 -13.15 -15.63
CA ARG A 31 -10.71 -14.58 -15.45
C ARG A 31 -9.53 -15.31 -14.79
N ALA A 32 -8.32 -15.04 -15.24
CA ALA A 32 -7.10 -15.61 -14.64
C ALA A 32 -6.92 -15.15 -13.18
N THR A 33 -7.20 -13.88 -12.90
CA THR A 33 -7.14 -13.31 -11.56
C THR A 33 -8.18 -13.94 -10.63
N LEU A 34 -9.44 -14.03 -11.06
CA LEU A 34 -10.51 -14.68 -10.31
C LEU A 34 -10.14 -16.12 -9.97
N ARG A 35 -9.73 -16.91 -10.98
CA ARG A 35 -9.32 -18.31 -10.79
C ARG A 35 -8.20 -18.45 -9.76
N ARG A 36 -7.21 -17.55 -9.79
CA ARG A 36 -6.12 -17.53 -8.79
C ARG A 36 -6.64 -17.22 -7.39
N LEU A 37 -7.56 -16.26 -7.26
CA LEU A 37 -8.17 -15.88 -5.98
C LEU A 37 -9.04 -17.02 -5.41
N LEU A 38 -9.86 -17.64 -6.24
CA LEU A 38 -10.71 -18.76 -5.84
C LEU A 38 -9.90 -19.96 -5.35
N ARG A 39 -8.82 -20.32 -6.04
CA ARG A 39 -7.90 -21.39 -5.59
C ARG A 39 -7.28 -21.10 -4.20
N GLN A 40 -7.00 -19.85 -3.89
CA GLN A 40 -6.56 -19.47 -2.55
C GLN A 40 -7.73 -19.48 -1.56
N GLY A 41 -8.88 -18.95 -1.95
CA GLY A 41 -10.10 -18.93 -1.15
C GLY A 41 -10.58 -20.32 -0.74
N ALA A 42 -10.50 -21.30 -1.63
CA ALA A 42 -10.84 -22.70 -1.36
C ALA A 42 -10.07 -23.30 -0.17
N ARG A 43 -8.88 -22.77 0.14
CA ARG A 43 -8.04 -23.21 1.24
C ARG A 43 -8.39 -22.55 2.59
N THR A 44 -9.38 -21.68 2.63
CA THR A 44 -9.78 -20.92 3.81
C THR A 44 -11.02 -21.51 4.48
N ALA A 45 -11.22 -21.20 5.77
CA ALA A 45 -12.44 -21.58 6.47
C ALA A 45 -13.68 -20.97 5.80
N TRP A 46 -13.58 -19.70 5.39
CA TRP A 46 -14.65 -18.97 4.71
C TRP A 46 -15.02 -19.58 3.35
N GLY A 47 -14.02 -19.95 2.56
CA GLY A 47 -14.24 -20.59 1.25
C GLY A 47 -14.85 -21.97 1.38
N ARG A 48 -14.33 -22.82 2.28
CA ARG A 48 -14.86 -24.16 2.55
C ARG A 48 -16.32 -24.10 3.02
N ALA A 49 -16.66 -23.18 3.93
CA ALA A 49 -18.03 -23.01 4.41
C ALA A 49 -19.01 -22.62 3.29
N ARG A 50 -18.52 -22.09 2.17
CA ARG A 50 -19.30 -21.70 0.99
C ARG A 50 -19.16 -22.69 -0.19
N GLY A 51 -18.50 -23.81 0.02
CA GLY A 51 -18.29 -24.83 -1.00
C GLY A 51 -17.45 -24.35 -2.19
N ILE A 52 -16.52 -23.40 -1.96
CA ILE A 52 -15.59 -22.92 -2.98
C ILE A 52 -14.47 -23.95 -3.10
N ASP A 53 -14.25 -24.47 -4.32
CA ASP A 53 -13.20 -25.44 -4.63
C ASP A 53 -12.08 -24.87 -5.52
N GLY A 54 -12.28 -23.66 -6.07
CA GLY A 54 -11.31 -22.96 -6.90
C GLY A 54 -11.45 -23.19 -8.40
N SER A 55 -12.49 -23.91 -8.83
CA SER A 55 -12.80 -24.19 -10.24
C SER A 55 -13.96 -23.37 -10.79
N GLU A 56 -14.65 -22.61 -9.93
CA GLU A 56 -15.87 -21.90 -10.24
C GLU A 56 -15.70 -20.90 -11.41
N SER A 57 -16.70 -20.86 -12.29
CA SER A 57 -16.87 -19.73 -13.21
C SER A 57 -17.30 -18.46 -12.43
N TYR A 58 -17.16 -17.30 -13.05
CA TYR A 58 -17.65 -16.06 -12.45
C TYR A 58 -19.13 -16.14 -12.06
N ALA A 59 -19.98 -16.66 -12.96
CA ALA A 59 -21.42 -16.79 -12.72
C ALA A 59 -21.72 -17.72 -11.52
N ALA A 60 -21.05 -18.87 -11.44
CA ALA A 60 -21.20 -19.80 -10.32
C ALA A 60 -20.73 -19.18 -8.99
N PHE A 61 -19.60 -18.46 -9.01
CA PHE A 61 -19.11 -17.75 -7.86
C PHE A 61 -20.07 -16.64 -7.40
N ALA A 62 -20.53 -15.78 -8.32
CA ALA A 62 -21.44 -14.67 -8.02
C ALA A 62 -22.80 -15.15 -7.47
N ALA A 63 -23.32 -16.27 -7.99
CA ALA A 63 -24.55 -16.87 -7.49
C ALA A 63 -24.39 -17.43 -6.06
N ARG A 64 -23.20 -17.97 -5.74
CA ARG A 64 -22.90 -18.58 -4.44
C ARG A 64 -22.50 -17.54 -3.38
N VAL A 65 -21.85 -16.46 -3.81
CA VAL A 65 -21.31 -15.40 -2.93
C VAL A 65 -21.86 -14.04 -3.37
N PRO A 66 -23.08 -13.70 -2.92
CA PRO A 66 -23.64 -12.38 -3.20
C PRO A 66 -22.79 -11.25 -2.61
N ALA A 67 -22.84 -10.08 -3.24
CA ALA A 67 -22.17 -8.90 -2.71
C ALA A 67 -22.70 -8.56 -1.32
N ALA A 68 -21.79 -8.27 -0.39
CA ALA A 68 -22.14 -8.00 1.00
C ALA A 68 -21.30 -6.82 1.55
N GLY A 69 -21.83 -6.14 2.55
CA GLY A 69 -21.11 -5.09 3.28
C GLY A 69 -20.06 -5.66 4.24
N TYR A 70 -19.23 -4.77 4.78
CA TYR A 70 -18.16 -5.16 5.71
C TYR A 70 -18.66 -5.94 6.93
N GLU A 71 -19.84 -5.62 7.43
CA GLU A 71 -20.40 -6.25 8.63
C GLU A 71 -20.58 -7.78 8.47
N ALA A 72 -20.82 -8.25 7.25
CA ALA A 72 -20.88 -9.68 6.95
C ALA A 72 -19.52 -10.40 7.06
N PHE A 73 -18.43 -9.64 7.04
CA PHE A 73 -17.07 -10.18 7.16
C PHE A 73 -16.42 -9.86 8.51
N ARG A 74 -17.05 -9.01 9.32
CA ARG A 74 -16.51 -8.58 10.63
C ARG A 74 -16.13 -9.76 11.52
N PRO A 75 -16.99 -10.79 11.69
CA PRO A 75 -16.67 -11.94 12.57
C PRO A 75 -15.38 -12.66 12.12
N GLU A 76 -15.20 -12.86 10.82
CA GLU A 76 -14.01 -13.47 10.26
C GLU A 76 -12.76 -12.60 10.43
N VAL A 77 -12.89 -11.29 10.23
CA VAL A 77 -11.79 -10.34 10.45
C VAL A 77 -11.37 -10.34 11.93
N GLU A 78 -12.32 -10.40 12.86
CA GLU A 78 -12.03 -10.48 14.29
C GLU A 78 -11.31 -11.80 14.67
N ARG A 79 -11.67 -12.93 14.05
CA ARG A 79 -10.93 -14.20 14.19
C ARG A 79 -9.48 -14.03 13.71
N MET A 80 -9.28 -13.38 12.56
CA MET A 80 -7.94 -13.10 12.02
C MET A 80 -7.14 -12.17 12.96
N LEU A 81 -7.75 -11.14 13.53
CA LEU A 81 -7.12 -10.22 14.50
C LEU A 81 -6.67 -10.99 15.76
N ARG A 82 -7.44 -11.95 16.21
CA ARG A 82 -7.04 -12.87 17.32
C ARG A 82 -5.94 -13.87 16.92
N GLY A 83 -5.52 -13.85 15.64
CA GLY A 83 -4.41 -14.64 15.12
C GLY A 83 -4.79 -16.00 14.56
N GLU A 84 -6.08 -16.23 14.30
CA GLU A 84 -6.53 -17.44 13.63
C GLU A 84 -6.02 -17.47 12.19
N ARG A 85 -5.62 -18.65 11.70
CA ARG A 85 -5.05 -18.86 10.38
C ARG A 85 -6.14 -19.29 9.40
N ASP A 86 -5.88 -19.06 8.12
CA ASP A 86 -6.66 -19.61 7.02
C ASP A 86 -8.18 -19.26 7.11
N VAL A 87 -8.52 -18.06 7.62
CA VAL A 87 -9.90 -17.62 7.78
C VAL A 87 -10.45 -17.07 6.46
N LEU A 88 -10.08 -15.84 6.07
CA LEU A 88 -10.45 -15.20 4.79
C LEU A 88 -9.38 -15.36 3.72
N TRP A 89 -8.13 -15.58 4.14
CA TRP A 89 -6.98 -15.77 3.27
C TRP A 89 -6.04 -16.80 3.87
N PRO A 90 -5.33 -17.61 3.04
CA PRO A 90 -4.40 -18.60 3.57
C PRO A 90 -3.26 -17.98 4.37
N GLY A 91 -2.94 -18.59 5.47
CA GLY A 91 -1.91 -18.15 6.40
C GLY A 91 -2.45 -17.24 7.50
N ARG A 92 -1.55 -16.55 8.16
CA ARG A 92 -1.84 -15.61 9.24
C ARG A 92 -1.65 -14.17 8.76
N CYS A 93 -2.56 -13.28 9.14
CA CYS A 93 -2.44 -11.85 8.87
C CYS A 93 -1.94 -11.12 10.12
N ASP A 94 -0.95 -10.27 9.97
CA ASP A 94 -0.35 -9.47 11.05
C ASP A 94 -0.42 -7.96 10.79
N ARG A 95 -1.06 -7.55 9.70
CA ARG A 95 -1.24 -6.14 9.31
C ARG A 95 -2.67 -5.88 8.89
N TYR A 96 -3.23 -4.78 9.40
CA TYR A 96 -4.60 -4.37 9.08
C TYR A 96 -4.62 -2.87 8.81
N ALA A 97 -5.25 -2.48 7.71
CA ALA A 97 -5.60 -1.09 7.48
C ALA A 97 -6.89 -0.75 8.24
N GLN A 98 -6.88 0.40 8.93
CA GLN A 98 -8.04 0.94 9.60
C GLN A 98 -8.70 1.98 8.70
N SER A 99 -10.00 1.85 8.44
CA SER A 99 -10.74 2.87 7.71
C SER A 99 -11.12 4.04 8.61
N SER A 100 -11.30 5.22 8.02
CA SER A 100 -11.65 6.47 8.73
C SER A 100 -13.03 6.48 9.40
N GLY A 101 -13.82 5.42 9.34
CA GLY A 101 -15.07 5.28 10.08
C GLY A 101 -16.21 6.26 9.72
N THR A 102 -16.15 6.93 8.57
CA THR A 102 -17.09 8.01 8.19
C THR A 102 -18.54 7.58 7.96
N SER A 103 -18.85 6.31 7.87
CA SER A 103 -20.21 5.81 7.68
C SER A 103 -20.57 4.80 8.78
N GLY A 104 -21.08 5.27 9.91
CA GLY A 104 -21.65 4.41 10.96
C GLY A 104 -20.81 4.25 12.25
N GLY A 105 -19.81 5.10 12.49
CA GLY A 105 -19.19 5.25 13.82
C GLY A 105 -18.19 4.15 14.26
N LYS A 106 -18.08 3.03 13.57
CA LYS A 106 -17.15 1.95 13.94
C LYS A 106 -16.04 1.80 12.88
N SER A 107 -14.80 1.84 13.31
CA SER A 107 -13.64 1.54 12.44
C SER A 107 -13.74 0.14 11.83
N LYS A 108 -13.35 0.03 10.57
CA LYS A 108 -13.27 -1.23 9.84
C LYS A 108 -11.80 -1.63 9.71
N TYR A 109 -11.51 -2.90 9.94
CA TYR A 109 -10.15 -3.44 9.85
C TYR A 109 -10.03 -4.30 8.59
N ILE A 110 -9.19 -3.88 7.67
CA ILE A 110 -9.00 -4.55 6.37
C ILE A 110 -7.69 -5.34 6.44
N PRO A 111 -7.72 -6.67 6.35
CA PRO A 111 -6.51 -7.48 6.38
C PRO A 111 -5.59 -7.16 5.20
N LEU A 112 -4.31 -6.93 5.50
CA LEU A 112 -3.27 -6.67 4.51
C LEU A 112 -2.35 -7.90 4.41
N THR A 113 -2.59 -8.73 3.43
CA THR A 113 -1.76 -9.91 3.18
C THR A 113 -0.50 -9.54 2.38
N PRO A 114 0.60 -10.32 2.47
CA PRO A 114 1.76 -10.11 1.60
C PRO A 114 1.38 -10.11 0.11
N GLN A 115 0.42 -10.94 -0.28
CA GLN A 115 -0.06 -11.04 -1.65
C GLN A 115 -0.80 -9.77 -2.10
N SER A 116 -1.63 -9.16 -1.22
CA SER A 116 -2.30 -7.89 -1.53
C SER A 116 -1.31 -6.74 -1.63
N LEU A 117 -0.33 -6.68 -0.73
CA LEU A 117 0.72 -5.65 -0.78
C LEU A 117 1.54 -5.76 -2.07
N GLN A 118 2.02 -6.95 -2.44
CA GLN A 118 2.84 -7.16 -3.64
C GLN A 118 2.02 -7.07 -4.93
N GLY A 119 0.88 -7.77 -5.00
CA GLY A 119 0.12 -7.93 -6.24
C GLY A 119 -0.82 -6.76 -6.57
N CYS A 120 -1.10 -5.89 -5.60
CA CYS A 120 -1.96 -4.72 -5.78
C CYS A 120 -1.17 -3.42 -5.57
N HIS A 121 -0.74 -3.14 -4.34
CA HIS A 121 -0.20 -1.83 -3.98
C HIS A 121 1.17 -1.55 -4.61
N TYR A 122 2.15 -2.43 -4.42
CA TYR A 122 3.49 -2.22 -5.00
C TYR A 122 3.50 -2.44 -6.51
N ALA A 123 2.70 -3.37 -7.03
CA ALA A 123 2.55 -3.54 -8.46
C ALA A 123 1.91 -2.30 -9.10
N GLY A 124 0.86 -1.73 -8.49
CA GLY A 124 0.23 -0.50 -8.96
C GLY A 124 1.20 0.68 -8.99
N ALA A 125 2.01 0.86 -7.94
CA ALA A 125 3.06 1.87 -7.92
C ALA A 125 4.10 1.65 -9.04
N ALA A 126 4.53 0.40 -9.25
CA ALA A 126 5.47 0.06 -10.32
C ALA A 126 4.89 0.35 -11.71
N TYR A 127 3.61 0.05 -11.94
CA TYR A 127 2.92 0.40 -13.20
C TYR A 127 2.83 1.91 -13.41
N ALA A 128 2.55 2.70 -12.36
CA ALA A 128 2.53 4.16 -12.45
C ALA A 128 3.89 4.72 -12.88
N PHE A 129 4.98 4.28 -12.26
CA PHE A 129 6.34 4.68 -12.65
C PHE A 129 6.73 4.19 -14.06
N ALA A 130 6.34 2.98 -14.43
CA ALA A 130 6.60 2.42 -15.75
C ALA A 130 5.88 3.20 -16.86
N SER A 131 4.60 3.52 -16.64
CA SER A 131 3.81 4.36 -17.55
C SER A 131 4.39 5.77 -17.66
N TYR A 132 4.73 6.38 -16.52
CA TYR A 132 5.36 7.70 -16.50
C TYR A 132 6.66 7.73 -17.31
N LEU A 133 7.56 6.78 -17.10
CA LEU A 133 8.84 6.71 -17.83
C LEU A 133 8.69 6.36 -19.31
N HIS A 134 7.62 5.64 -19.69
CA HIS A 134 7.31 5.40 -21.09
C HIS A 134 6.95 6.70 -21.82
N HIS A 135 6.14 7.56 -21.19
CA HIS A 135 5.72 8.84 -21.77
C HIS A 135 6.73 9.97 -21.55
N HIS A 136 7.65 9.83 -20.61
CA HIS A 136 8.71 10.79 -20.28
C HIS A 136 10.09 10.13 -20.28
N PRO A 137 10.61 9.71 -21.45
CA PRO A 137 11.82 8.91 -21.54
C PRO A 137 13.07 9.63 -21.04
N ASP A 138 13.09 10.96 -21.02
CA ASP A 138 14.22 11.77 -20.55
C ASP A 138 14.14 12.08 -19.03
N SER A 139 13.11 11.61 -18.38
CA SER A 139 12.93 11.82 -16.94
C SER A 139 14.08 11.23 -16.14
N ARG A 140 14.43 11.93 -15.07
CA ARG A 140 15.44 11.52 -14.08
C ARG A 140 14.80 11.19 -12.74
N VAL A 141 13.59 10.62 -12.75
CA VAL A 141 12.80 10.36 -11.53
C VAL A 141 13.53 9.50 -10.50
N PHE A 142 14.40 8.58 -10.92
CA PHE A 142 15.28 7.80 -10.05
C PHE A 142 16.68 8.41 -9.90
N GLY A 143 16.83 9.69 -10.20
CA GLY A 143 18.07 10.45 -10.01
C GLY A 143 18.20 11.13 -8.65
N GLY A 144 17.17 11.02 -7.81
CA GLY A 144 17.10 11.62 -6.48
C GLY A 144 16.18 10.82 -5.55
N CYS A 145 15.55 11.50 -4.59
CA CYS A 145 14.69 10.87 -3.60
C CYS A 145 13.20 10.95 -3.97
N ASN A 146 12.46 9.93 -3.55
CA ASN A 146 11.01 9.98 -3.47
C ASN A 146 10.60 10.41 -2.05
N PHE A 147 9.89 11.52 -1.93
CA PHE A 147 9.34 12.00 -0.67
C PHE A 147 7.99 11.34 -0.43
N ILE A 148 7.94 10.37 0.50
CA ILE A 148 6.74 9.61 0.81
C ILE A 148 6.17 10.08 2.15
N LEU A 149 4.94 10.62 2.11
CA LEU A 149 4.15 10.92 3.30
C LEU A 149 3.15 9.81 3.55
N GLY A 150 3.23 9.23 4.75
CA GLY A 150 2.31 8.20 5.21
C GLY A 150 1.82 8.49 6.62
N GLY A 151 0.71 7.85 6.99
CA GLY A 151 0.21 7.82 8.36
C GLY A 151 1.05 6.93 9.27
N SER A 152 0.51 6.68 10.45
CA SER A 152 1.12 5.85 11.47
C SER A 152 0.30 4.59 11.71
N TYR A 153 0.82 3.69 12.54
CA TYR A 153 0.01 2.65 13.12
C TYR A 153 -0.85 3.26 14.24
N ALA A 154 -2.15 2.99 14.20
CA ALA A 154 -3.03 3.39 15.29
C ALA A 154 -2.59 2.71 16.58
N ASN A 155 -2.80 3.42 17.66
CA ASN A 155 -2.49 2.96 19.00
C ASN A 155 -3.35 1.77 19.42
N GLU A 156 -2.92 1.19 20.49
CA GLU A 156 -3.39 0.02 21.21
C GLU A 156 -4.87 -0.33 21.02
N ILE A 157 -5.12 -1.39 20.25
CA ILE A 157 -6.39 -2.08 20.27
C ILE A 157 -6.25 -3.20 21.30
N ALA A 158 -7.02 -3.11 22.37
CA ALA A 158 -7.02 -4.11 23.42
C ALA A 158 -7.31 -5.52 22.87
N GLY A 159 -6.56 -6.52 23.34
CA GLY A 159 -6.76 -7.91 22.97
C GLY A 159 -6.10 -8.36 21.66
N LEU A 160 -5.30 -7.51 21.01
CA LEU A 160 -4.52 -7.95 19.86
C LEU A 160 -3.36 -8.87 20.26
N ARG A 161 -3.11 -9.86 19.44
CA ARG A 161 -1.95 -10.71 19.57
C ARG A 161 -0.65 -9.90 19.38
N PRO A 162 0.43 -10.19 20.11
CA PRO A 162 1.72 -9.56 19.92
C PRO A 162 2.18 -9.63 18.45
N GLY A 163 2.69 -8.51 17.93
CA GLY A 163 3.18 -8.40 16.56
C GLY A 163 2.11 -8.04 15.51
N VAL A 164 0.83 -8.02 15.85
CA VAL A 164 -0.22 -7.46 14.99
C VAL A 164 -0.14 -5.94 15.03
N LYS A 165 -0.17 -5.32 13.85
CA LYS A 165 -0.18 -3.86 13.70
C LYS A 165 -1.44 -3.44 12.95
N VAL A 166 -2.09 -2.42 13.47
CA VAL A 166 -3.28 -1.80 12.89
C VAL A 166 -3.03 -0.30 12.70
N GLY A 167 -3.46 0.27 11.60
CA GLY A 167 -3.30 1.70 11.35
C GLY A 167 -3.56 2.07 9.89
N ASP A 168 -2.97 3.16 9.45
CA ASP A 168 -3.13 3.59 8.07
C ASP A 168 -2.50 2.58 7.08
N LEU A 169 -3.14 2.40 5.92
CA LEU A 169 -2.60 1.58 4.84
C LEU A 169 -1.18 2.00 4.47
N SER A 170 -0.94 3.31 4.38
CA SER A 170 0.36 3.89 4.05
C SER A 170 1.46 3.54 5.06
N ALA A 171 1.11 3.39 6.34
CA ALA A 171 2.05 2.91 7.36
C ALA A 171 2.51 1.49 7.06
N SER A 172 1.59 0.59 6.70
CA SER A 172 1.92 -0.79 6.32
C SER A 172 2.76 -0.86 5.04
N LEU A 173 2.47 0.00 4.05
CA LEU A 173 3.27 0.11 2.82
C LEU A 173 4.71 0.57 3.12
N ILE A 174 4.88 1.60 3.94
CA ILE A 174 6.20 2.10 4.33
C ILE A 174 6.96 1.05 5.16
N ASP A 175 6.27 0.38 6.08
CA ASP A 175 6.88 -0.61 6.97
C ASP A 175 7.41 -1.84 6.20
N ARG A 176 6.74 -2.24 5.12
CA ARG A 176 7.05 -3.42 4.31
C ARG A 176 7.72 -3.13 2.97
N ILE A 177 8.11 -1.87 2.72
CA ILE A 177 8.79 -1.49 1.48
C ILE A 177 10.11 -2.27 1.33
N ASN A 178 10.43 -2.62 0.09
CA ASN A 178 11.69 -3.30 -0.22
C ASN A 178 12.89 -2.44 0.26
N PRO A 179 13.85 -3.00 1.01
CA PRO A 179 15.02 -2.26 1.51
C PRO A 179 15.79 -1.51 0.42
N LEU A 180 15.92 -2.06 -0.79
CA LEU A 180 16.60 -1.39 -1.92
C LEU A 180 15.84 -0.14 -2.38
N VAL A 181 14.52 -0.18 -2.39
CA VAL A 181 13.68 0.99 -2.73
C VAL A 181 13.71 2.02 -1.59
N ASN A 182 13.83 1.54 -0.35
CA ASN A 182 13.87 2.40 0.83
C ASN A 182 15.07 3.35 0.85
N ILE A 183 16.17 3.02 0.15
CA ILE A 183 17.37 3.88 0.06
C ILE A 183 17.06 5.21 -0.65
N PHE A 184 16.13 5.19 -1.61
CA PHE A 184 15.73 6.38 -2.39
C PHE A 184 14.51 7.10 -1.80
N ARG A 185 14.12 6.77 -0.59
CA ARG A 185 12.96 7.35 0.07
C ARG A 185 13.36 8.30 1.18
N ILE A 186 12.70 9.41 1.26
CA ILE A 186 12.70 10.31 2.42
C ILE A 186 11.26 10.49 2.93
N PRO A 187 11.08 10.87 4.19
CA PRO A 187 12.03 10.83 5.29
C PRO A 187 12.44 9.41 5.68
N SER A 188 13.28 9.24 6.70
CA SER A 188 13.57 7.91 7.25
C SER A 188 12.31 7.18 7.69
N LYS A 189 12.35 5.84 7.74
CA LYS A 189 11.19 5.02 8.17
C LYS A 189 10.70 5.43 9.56
N GLN A 190 11.61 5.73 10.47
CA GLN A 190 11.28 6.19 11.82
C GLN A 190 10.45 7.46 11.78
N VAL A 191 10.87 8.46 11.03
CA VAL A 191 10.12 9.73 10.88
C VAL A 191 8.82 9.53 10.14
N ALA A 192 8.81 8.74 9.06
CA ALA A 192 7.61 8.47 8.27
C ALA A 192 6.49 7.83 9.09
N LEU A 193 6.83 6.98 10.07
CA LEU A 193 5.87 6.25 10.92
C LEU A 193 5.58 6.92 12.26
N MET A 194 6.13 8.12 12.53
CA MET A 194 5.79 8.87 13.74
C MET A 194 4.31 9.20 13.80
N GLU A 195 3.73 9.09 14.99
CA GLU A 195 2.32 9.37 15.27
C GLU A 195 2.08 10.85 15.55
N ASP A 196 2.93 11.45 16.42
CA ASP A 196 2.82 12.85 16.78
C ASP A 196 3.20 13.77 15.60
N TRP A 197 2.17 14.38 15.01
CA TRP A 197 2.35 15.28 13.88
C TRP A 197 3.18 16.53 14.23
N ARG A 198 3.11 17.02 15.46
CA ARG A 198 3.88 18.20 15.91
C ARG A 198 5.38 17.93 15.88
N GLN A 199 5.78 16.70 16.22
CA GLN A 199 7.17 16.27 16.16
C GLN A 199 7.58 15.81 14.75
N LYS A 200 6.63 15.25 13.99
CA LYS A 200 6.86 14.73 12.64
C LYS A 200 7.11 15.86 11.63
N LEU A 201 6.29 16.91 11.65
CA LEU A 201 6.29 17.97 10.65
C LEU A 201 7.65 18.68 10.51
N PRO A 202 8.33 19.14 11.56
CA PRO A 202 9.65 19.76 11.44
C PRO A 202 10.68 18.81 10.80
N ARG A 203 10.64 17.52 11.15
CA ARG A 203 11.55 16.51 10.59
C ARG A 203 11.28 16.19 9.13
N LEU A 204 10.00 16.28 8.70
CA LEU A 204 9.63 16.17 7.29
C LEU A 204 10.21 17.34 6.48
N VAL A 205 10.06 18.55 6.99
CA VAL A 205 10.59 19.77 6.38
C VAL A 205 12.11 19.67 6.27
N GLU A 206 12.80 19.38 7.36
CA GLU A 206 14.26 19.21 7.38
C GLU A 206 14.75 18.17 6.37
N ALA A 207 14.08 17.01 6.31
CA ALA A 207 14.42 15.97 5.35
C ALA A 207 14.24 16.43 3.89
N SER A 208 13.19 17.23 3.61
CA SER A 208 12.93 17.73 2.27
C SER A 208 13.94 18.79 1.81
N LEU A 209 14.37 19.66 2.70
CA LEU A 209 15.36 20.71 2.41
C LEU A 209 16.75 20.16 2.09
N ARG A 210 17.10 19.00 2.66
CA ARG A 210 18.42 18.36 2.47
C ARG A 210 18.49 17.38 1.31
N ALA A 211 17.38 17.12 0.62
CA ALA A 211 17.30 16.07 -0.38
C ALA A 211 17.00 16.62 -1.77
N ASP A 212 17.56 15.96 -2.81
CA ASP A 212 17.14 16.14 -4.19
C ASP A 212 15.83 15.37 -4.41
N VAL A 213 14.68 16.01 -4.10
CA VAL A 213 13.35 15.42 -4.24
C VAL A 213 12.93 15.41 -5.70
N ARG A 214 12.72 14.21 -6.26
CA ARG A 214 12.34 14.01 -7.66
C ARG A 214 10.90 13.53 -7.84
N SER A 215 10.31 12.98 -6.80
CA SER A 215 8.91 12.55 -6.79
C SER A 215 8.32 12.66 -5.40
N ILE A 216 7.00 12.82 -5.33
CA ILE A 216 6.25 12.84 -4.07
C ILE A 216 5.14 11.79 -4.13
N SER A 217 4.87 11.15 -2.99
CA SER A 217 3.82 10.15 -2.86
C SER A 217 3.14 10.27 -1.50
N GLY A 218 1.83 10.47 -1.48
CA GLY A 218 1.08 10.56 -0.23
C GLY A 218 -0.22 11.34 -0.37
N VAL A 219 -0.81 11.70 0.75
CA VAL A 219 -2.06 12.45 0.79
C VAL A 219 -1.81 13.92 0.43
N PRO A 220 -2.49 14.49 -0.60
CA PRO A 220 -2.23 15.85 -1.05
C PRO A 220 -2.33 16.93 0.03
N SER A 221 -3.33 16.83 0.94
CA SER A 221 -3.51 17.79 2.03
C SER A 221 -2.32 17.81 3.01
N TRP A 222 -1.69 16.67 3.24
CA TRP A 222 -0.50 16.60 4.09
C TRP A 222 0.70 17.25 3.42
N PHE A 223 0.87 17.08 2.11
CA PHE A 223 1.90 17.78 1.35
C PHE A 223 1.70 19.29 1.38
N LEU A 224 0.46 19.78 1.25
CA LEU A 224 0.18 21.21 1.37
C LEU A 224 0.62 21.77 2.73
N THR A 225 0.41 21.02 3.82
CA THR A 225 0.88 21.43 5.15
C THR A 225 2.40 21.50 5.19
N VAL A 226 3.11 20.46 4.72
CA VAL A 226 4.58 20.46 4.69
C VAL A 226 5.11 21.60 3.82
N LEU A 227 4.55 21.80 2.63
CA LEU A 227 5.00 22.82 1.68
C LEU A 227 4.80 24.25 2.21
N ARG A 228 3.81 24.50 3.07
CA ARG A 228 3.63 25.79 3.74
C ARG A 228 4.72 26.08 4.76
N GLU A 229 5.26 25.06 5.42
CA GLU A 229 6.31 25.19 6.41
C GLU A 229 7.71 25.31 5.80
N VAL A 230 7.92 24.80 4.57
CA VAL A 230 9.23 24.86 3.90
C VAL A 230 9.76 26.27 3.72
N PRO A 231 9.01 27.28 3.21
CA PRO A 231 9.50 28.64 3.09
C PRO A 231 9.88 29.28 4.43
N VAL A 232 9.07 29.04 5.48
CA VAL A 232 9.33 29.55 6.82
C VAL A 232 10.65 28.99 7.36
N SER A 233 10.84 27.69 7.29
CA SER A 233 12.06 27.03 7.75
C SER A 233 13.29 27.42 6.93
N TYR A 234 13.14 27.60 5.59
CA TYR A 234 14.22 28.05 4.74
C TYR A 234 14.69 29.46 5.11
N THR A 235 13.76 30.37 5.41
CA THR A 235 14.07 31.73 5.84
C THR A 235 14.87 31.74 7.15
N HIS A 236 14.51 30.90 8.10
CA HIS A 236 15.23 30.76 9.36
C HIS A 236 16.62 30.13 9.22
N LEU A 237 16.85 29.32 8.18
CA LEU A 237 18.16 28.69 7.93
C LEU A 237 19.12 29.57 7.12
N THR A 238 18.60 30.57 6.40
CA THR A 238 19.37 31.40 5.47
C THR A 238 19.57 32.85 5.92
N LEU A 239 18.91 33.28 6.99
CA LEU A 239 19.15 34.60 7.59
C LEU A 239 20.18 34.46 8.71
N PRO A 240 21.19 35.32 8.76
CA PRO A 240 22.19 35.36 9.81
C PRO A 240 21.62 35.74 11.18
#